data_944c83a434cfad6d2f4d255a1cd638d4
#
_entry.id   944c83a434cfad6d2f4d255a1cd638d4
#
_cell.length_a   1.000
_cell.length_b   1.000
_cell.length_c   1.000
_cell.angle_alpha   90.00
_cell.angle_beta   90.00
_cell.angle_gamma   90.00
#
_symmetry.space_group_name_H-M   'P 1'
#
loop_
_entity.id
_entity.type
_entity.pdbx_description
1 polymer ?
#
loop_
_entity_poly.entity_id
_entity_poly.type
_entity_poly.pdbx_seq_one_letter_code
_entity_poly.pdbx_strand_id
1 'polypeptide(L)'
;MKLNVIRLFDPWRSSLCTCPRKYSLHPYTGCSHFCLYCYATSYIGRKPSTPKVKFLERVKGDLEFIEKDAIIEMSSSSDPYPPIEEKVKLTRKTLELLLTRDVRVLITTKSHIVTRDIDLLRKIPSAIMITVTTLDDSLAKLIEPEAPPPSLRLKAIRELNMSNIPVGVRVDPIMPGVNDDPYLIAELIEVVKEAGARHIVTATYKAKWDSLSRLSQAIPEIAGKLRELYVHSGVKIHGYMYLTRNKREELLLPVVKTAIKLGLTVATCREGLNSQYFQAPSCDGSHLISLSPRSKININRS
;
A
#
# COMPACT_ATOMS: atom_id res chain seq x y z
N MET A 1 16.11 11.53 -21.30
CA MET A 1 16.54 10.11 -21.26
C MET A 1 15.44 9.27 -20.63
N LYS A 2 15.21 8.04 -21.09
CA LYS A 2 14.12 7.20 -20.58
C LYS A 2 14.65 6.29 -19.49
N LEU A 3 14.15 6.43 -18.26
CA LEU A 3 14.44 5.51 -17.14
C LEU A 3 13.91 4.08 -17.45
N ASN A 4 14.63 3.05 -17.00
CA ASN A 4 14.34 1.66 -17.33
C ASN A 4 13.33 1.03 -16.36
N VAL A 5 13.62 1.08 -15.06
CA VAL A 5 12.87 0.39 -14.01
C VAL A 5 12.39 1.30 -12.90
N ILE A 6 13.10 2.41 -12.63
CA ILE A 6 12.62 3.50 -11.76
C ILE A 6 11.81 4.42 -12.66
N ARG A 7 10.50 4.53 -12.41
CA ARG A 7 9.60 5.30 -13.27
C ARG A 7 8.84 6.32 -12.46
N LEU A 8 8.61 7.51 -13.04
CA LEU A 8 7.72 8.46 -12.41
C LEU A 8 6.38 7.78 -12.12
N PHE A 9 5.93 7.89 -10.88
CA PHE A 9 4.67 7.31 -10.46
C PHE A 9 3.53 8.07 -11.13
N ASP A 10 2.85 7.39 -12.02
CA ASP A 10 1.64 7.89 -12.67
C ASP A 10 0.50 6.90 -12.41
N PRO A 11 -0.38 7.21 -11.45
CA PRO A 11 -1.52 6.34 -11.13
C PRO A 11 -2.61 6.48 -12.19
N TRP A 12 -2.29 6.08 -13.43
CA TRP A 12 -3.19 6.11 -14.60
C TRP A 12 -3.79 7.49 -14.89
N ARG A 13 -3.04 8.56 -14.60
CA ARG A 13 -3.50 9.94 -14.74
C ARG A 13 -4.88 10.19 -14.11
N SER A 14 -5.17 9.44 -13.04
CA SER A 14 -6.46 9.54 -12.36
C SER A 14 -6.61 10.90 -11.68
N SER A 15 -7.65 11.64 -12.04
CA SER A 15 -8.03 12.89 -11.40
C SER A 15 -8.35 12.72 -9.90
N LEU A 16 -8.58 11.49 -9.45
CA LEU A 16 -8.82 11.18 -8.04
C LEU A 16 -7.54 10.91 -7.24
N CYS A 17 -6.37 10.88 -7.89
CA CYS A 17 -5.12 10.65 -7.19
C CYS A 17 -4.56 11.94 -6.60
N THR A 18 -4.25 11.89 -5.29
CA THR A 18 -3.67 13.00 -4.53
C THR A 18 -2.25 12.68 -4.04
N CYS A 19 -1.63 11.62 -4.58
CA CYS A 19 -0.26 11.26 -4.20
C CYS A 19 0.73 12.37 -4.56
N PRO A 20 1.73 12.65 -3.70
CA PRO A 20 2.82 13.53 -4.04
C PRO A 20 3.68 12.95 -5.18
N ARG A 21 4.47 13.81 -5.82
CA ARG A 21 5.43 13.38 -6.84
C ARG A 21 6.41 12.38 -6.25
N LYS A 22 6.54 11.23 -6.90
CA LYS A 22 7.45 10.15 -6.49
C LYS A 22 7.74 9.23 -7.67
N TYR A 23 8.69 8.34 -7.50
CA TYR A 23 8.98 7.26 -8.44
C TYR A 23 8.44 5.94 -7.95
N SER A 24 8.12 5.04 -8.87
CA SER A 24 7.75 3.65 -8.59
C SER A 24 8.87 2.71 -9.00
N LEU A 25 9.10 1.69 -8.17
CA LEU A 25 10.11 0.67 -8.38
C LEU A 25 9.56 -0.71 -7.99
N HIS A 26 9.62 -1.67 -8.92
CA HIS A 26 9.07 -3.01 -8.72
C HIS A 26 10.14 -4.07 -9.00
N PRO A 27 10.72 -4.70 -7.98
CA PRO A 27 11.70 -5.79 -8.14
C PRO A 27 11.12 -7.02 -8.84
N TYR A 28 9.84 -7.28 -8.61
CA TYR A 28 9.12 -8.44 -9.12
C TYR A 28 8.05 -8.06 -10.13
N THR A 29 7.68 -9.03 -10.98
CA THR A 29 6.47 -9.02 -11.80
C THR A 29 5.54 -10.14 -11.33
N GLY A 30 4.21 -9.96 -11.46
CA GLY A 30 3.23 -10.82 -10.80
C GLY A 30 3.18 -10.56 -9.29
N CYS A 31 2.27 -11.23 -8.57
CA CYS A 31 2.14 -11.13 -7.12
C CYS A 31 1.66 -12.45 -6.53
N SER A 32 2.50 -13.06 -5.69
CA SER A 32 2.22 -14.37 -5.08
C SER A 32 1.20 -14.31 -3.93
N HIS A 33 0.73 -13.17 -3.50
CA HIS A 33 -0.32 -13.07 -2.47
C HIS A 33 -1.70 -13.43 -2.97
N PHE A 34 -1.94 -13.37 -4.29
CA PHE A 34 -3.17 -13.79 -4.97
C PHE A 34 -4.47 -13.25 -4.38
N CYS A 35 -4.47 -12.04 -3.81
CA CYS A 35 -5.65 -11.42 -3.24
C CYS A 35 -6.83 -11.40 -4.23
N LEU A 36 -8.03 -11.80 -3.77
CA LEU A 36 -9.21 -11.92 -4.64
C LEU A 36 -9.66 -10.56 -5.19
N TYR A 37 -9.59 -9.54 -4.38
CA TYR A 37 -9.98 -8.17 -4.71
C TYR A 37 -8.94 -7.39 -5.53
N CYS A 38 -7.78 -7.97 -5.82
CA CYS A 38 -6.67 -7.23 -6.46
C CYS A 38 -7.04 -6.80 -7.87
N TYR A 39 -7.10 -5.49 -8.09
CA TYR A 39 -7.35 -4.91 -9.41
C TYR A 39 -6.11 -4.93 -10.31
N ALA A 40 -4.91 -5.03 -9.72
CA ALA A 40 -3.66 -5.04 -10.48
C ALA A 40 -3.55 -6.26 -11.39
N THR A 41 -4.23 -7.36 -11.07
CA THR A 41 -4.29 -8.56 -11.92
C THR A 41 -4.78 -8.29 -13.34
N SER A 42 -5.56 -7.23 -13.54
CA SER A 42 -6.06 -6.83 -14.87
C SER A 42 -4.95 -6.35 -15.82
N TYR A 43 -3.76 -5.97 -15.31
CA TYR A 43 -2.64 -5.51 -16.13
C TYR A 43 -1.31 -6.22 -15.85
N ILE A 44 -1.08 -6.77 -14.65
CA ILE A 44 0.10 -7.62 -14.37
C ILE A 44 -0.17 -9.11 -14.61
N GLY A 45 -1.44 -9.51 -14.77
CA GLY A 45 -1.89 -10.89 -14.78
C GLY A 45 -1.91 -11.52 -13.40
N ARG A 46 -2.66 -12.61 -13.22
CA ARG A 46 -2.68 -13.40 -11.99
C ARG A 46 -1.58 -14.46 -12.07
N LYS A 47 -0.36 -14.06 -11.73
CA LYS A 47 0.85 -14.87 -11.84
C LYS A 47 1.65 -14.80 -10.55
N PRO A 48 2.40 -15.86 -10.19
CA PRO A 48 3.34 -15.80 -9.08
C PRO A 48 4.41 -14.72 -9.31
N SER A 49 4.97 -14.24 -8.22
CA SER A 49 6.05 -13.25 -8.26
C SER A 49 7.31 -13.84 -8.92
N THR A 50 7.81 -13.19 -9.95
CA THR A 50 9.01 -13.55 -10.68
C THR A 50 10.02 -12.40 -10.62
N PRO A 51 11.28 -12.63 -10.23
CA PRO A 51 12.33 -11.62 -10.25
C PRO A 51 12.54 -11.04 -11.65
N LYS A 52 12.71 -9.74 -11.76
CA LYS A 52 13.02 -9.10 -13.05
C LYS A 52 14.47 -9.32 -13.45
N VAL A 53 14.67 -9.70 -14.70
CA VAL A 53 16.00 -9.97 -15.27
C VAL A 53 16.83 -8.68 -15.34
N LYS A 54 18.13 -8.75 -14.99
CA LYS A 54 19.08 -7.61 -14.98
C LYS A 54 18.55 -6.39 -14.19
N PHE A 55 17.75 -6.67 -13.16
CA PHE A 55 17.06 -5.60 -12.44
C PHE A 55 18.02 -4.66 -11.73
N LEU A 56 18.99 -5.18 -10.99
CA LEU A 56 19.95 -4.39 -10.20
C LEU A 56 20.85 -3.52 -11.09
N GLU A 57 21.29 -4.03 -12.25
CA GLU A 57 22.04 -3.24 -13.23
C GLU A 57 21.23 -2.04 -13.72
N ARG A 58 19.95 -2.28 -14.03
CA ARG A 58 19.05 -1.22 -14.49
C ARG A 58 18.74 -0.20 -13.39
N VAL A 59 18.55 -0.66 -12.15
CA VAL A 59 18.40 0.23 -10.98
C VAL A 59 19.63 1.12 -10.84
N LYS A 60 20.84 0.54 -10.89
CA LYS A 60 22.10 1.28 -10.78
C LYS A 60 22.20 2.36 -11.87
N GLY A 61 21.88 2.03 -13.11
CA GLY A 61 21.89 3.00 -14.20
C GLY A 61 20.86 4.10 -14.06
N ASP A 62 19.62 3.75 -13.62
CA ASP A 62 18.56 4.74 -13.43
C ASP A 62 18.87 5.71 -12.28
N LEU A 63 19.50 5.22 -11.20
CA LEU A 63 19.86 6.03 -10.03
C LEU A 63 20.82 7.18 -10.32
N GLU A 64 21.55 7.15 -11.43
CA GLU A 64 22.41 8.25 -11.87
C GLU A 64 21.61 9.50 -12.29
N PHE A 65 20.33 9.32 -12.62
CA PHE A 65 19.43 10.35 -13.12
C PHE A 65 18.29 10.70 -12.17
N ILE A 66 18.26 10.08 -10.99
CA ILE A 66 17.26 10.39 -9.96
C ILE A 66 17.77 11.59 -9.15
N GLU A 67 16.89 12.57 -9.00
CA GLU A 67 17.17 13.75 -8.19
C GLU A 67 17.35 13.40 -6.70
N LYS A 68 18.13 14.22 -5.98
CA LYS A 68 18.29 14.11 -4.54
C LYS A 68 16.94 14.26 -3.83
N ASP A 69 16.80 13.61 -2.68
CA ASP A 69 15.57 13.61 -1.88
C ASP A 69 14.33 13.05 -2.59
N ALA A 70 14.49 12.45 -3.78
CA ALA A 70 13.38 11.81 -4.47
C ALA A 70 12.78 10.67 -3.62
N ILE A 71 11.46 10.57 -3.63
CA ILE A 71 10.76 9.45 -3.03
C ILE A 71 10.66 8.32 -4.03
N ILE A 72 11.19 7.15 -3.68
CA ILE A 72 11.06 5.91 -4.45
C ILE A 72 10.10 4.99 -3.70
N GLU A 73 8.92 4.78 -4.28
CA GLU A 73 7.93 3.85 -3.76
C GLU A 73 8.18 2.45 -4.33
N MET A 74 8.39 1.49 -3.44
CA MET A 74 8.42 0.08 -3.78
C MET A 74 7.03 -0.52 -3.58
N SER A 75 6.47 -1.02 -4.68
CA SER A 75 5.17 -1.68 -4.74
C SER A 75 3.91 -0.82 -4.83
N SER A 76 3.59 -0.42 -6.04
CA SER A 76 2.22 0.04 -6.38
C SER A 76 1.35 -1.04 -7.07
N SER A 77 1.94 -2.16 -7.52
CA SER A 77 1.23 -3.20 -8.27
C SER A 77 1.57 -4.65 -7.90
N SER A 78 2.76 -4.89 -7.37
CA SER A 78 3.20 -6.23 -6.89
C SER A 78 3.93 -6.08 -5.56
N ASP A 79 3.75 -7.01 -4.65
CA ASP A 79 4.41 -6.92 -3.35
C ASP A 79 5.93 -7.06 -3.50
N PRO A 80 6.75 -6.21 -2.85
CA PRO A 80 8.21 -6.29 -2.92
C PRO A 80 8.80 -7.40 -2.05
N TYR A 81 8.00 -7.99 -1.16
CA TYR A 81 8.41 -9.07 -0.27
C TYR A 81 7.56 -10.34 -0.48
N PRO A 82 7.47 -10.88 -1.71
CA PRO A 82 6.83 -12.17 -1.93
C PRO A 82 7.64 -13.30 -1.25
N PRO A 83 7.09 -14.51 -1.03
CA PRO A 83 7.80 -15.60 -0.39
C PRO A 83 9.16 -15.92 -1.02
N ILE A 84 9.30 -15.78 -2.33
CA ILE A 84 10.58 -16.01 -3.04
C ILE A 84 11.67 -15.00 -2.64
N GLU A 85 11.31 -13.84 -2.07
CA GLU A 85 12.27 -12.83 -1.61
C GLU A 85 13.16 -13.34 -0.48
N GLU A 86 12.71 -14.28 0.32
CA GLU A 86 13.54 -14.91 1.36
C GLU A 86 14.83 -15.53 0.78
N LYS A 87 14.71 -16.13 -0.42
CA LYS A 87 15.81 -16.80 -1.12
C LYS A 87 16.58 -15.85 -2.04
N VAL A 88 15.87 -15.11 -2.89
CA VAL A 88 16.47 -14.27 -3.95
C VAL A 88 17.05 -12.98 -3.40
N LYS A 89 16.44 -12.41 -2.34
CA LYS A 89 16.85 -11.16 -1.69
C LYS A 89 16.98 -9.99 -2.66
N LEU A 90 16.11 -9.92 -3.68
CA LEU A 90 16.19 -8.89 -4.71
C LEU A 90 15.79 -7.51 -4.18
N THR A 91 14.77 -7.46 -3.31
CA THR A 91 14.37 -6.22 -2.61
C THR A 91 15.46 -5.75 -1.68
N ARG A 92 16.07 -6.65 -0.89
CA ARG A 92 17.21 -6.30 -0.03
C ARG A 92 18.37 -5.70 -0.82
N LYS A 93 18.81 -6.39 -1.88
CA LYS A 93 19.89 -5.90 -2.76
C LYS A 93 19.53 -4.58 -3.42
N THR A 94 18.25 -4.32 -3.67
CA THR A 94 17.78 -3.03 -4.18
C THR A 94 17.92 -1.94 -3.11
N LEU A 95 17.56 -2.21 -1.86
CA LEU A 95 17.77 -1.29 -0.75
C LEU A 95 19.26 -0.97 -0.53
N GLU A 96 20.14 -1.95 -0.68
CA GLU A 96 21.59 -1.75 -0.64
C GLU A 96 22.07 -0.75 -1.71
N LEU A 97 21.52 -0.82 -2.93
CA LEU A 97 21.81 0.17 -3.97
C LEU A 97 21.21 1.55 -3.64
N LEU A 98 19.97 1.60 -3.14
CA LEU A 98 19.32 2.86 -2.76
C LEU A 98 20.09 3.58 -1.63
N LEU A 99 20.70 2.83 -0.72
CA LEU A 99 21.52 3.38 0.37
C LEU A 99 22.76 4.17 -0.15
N THR A 100 23.22 3.88 -1.37
CA THR A 100 24.36 4.61 -1.98
C THR A 100 23.98 5.99 -2.52
N ARG A 101 22.69 6.34 -2.48
CA ARG A 101 22.13 7.60 -3.02
C ARG A 101 21.35 8.34 -1.95
N ASP A 102 21.21 9.63 -2.14
CA ASP A 102 20.41 10.50 -1.27
C ASP A 102 18.95 10.48 -1.73
N VAL A 103 18.24 9.40 -1.41
CA VAL A 103 16.84 9.16 -1.77
C VAL A 103 16.03 8.75 -0.53
N ARG A 104 14.72 8.91 -0.62
CA ARG A 104 13.76 8.47 0.39
C ARG A 104 12.99 7.25 -0.11
N VAL A 105 12.68 6.32 0.77
CA VAL A 105 12.04 5.06 0.40
C VAL A 105 10.68 4.91 1.09
N LEU A 106 9.65 4.68 0.29
CA LEU A 106 8.32 4.28 0.75
C LEU A 106 8.08 2.83 0.34
N ILE A 107 7.75 1.96 1.28
CA ILE A 107 7.46 0.55 0.97
C ILE A 107 6.03 0.24 1.35
N THR A 108 5.27 -0.32 0.41
CA THR A 108 3.94 -0.87 0.68
C THR A 108 3.96 -2.38 0.56
N THR A 109 3.56 -3.10 1.61
CA THR A 109 3.61 -4.57 1.63
C THR A 109 2.53 -5.18 2.52
N LYS A 110 2.20 -6.46 2.28
CA LYS A 110 1.48 -7.33 3.20
C LYS A 110 2.41 -8.28 3.96
N SER A 111 3.69 -8.25 3.63
CA SER A 111 4.64 -9.26 4.09
C SER A 111 5.40 -8.81 5.34
N HIS A 112 5.47 -9.69 6.33
CA HIS A 112 6.29 -9.53 7.51
C HIS A 112 7.81 -9.62 7.20
N ILE A 113 8.19 -10.18 6.04
CA ILE A 113 9.61 -10.31 5.61
C ILE A 113 10.33 -8.95 5.56
N VAL A 114 9.58 -7.84 5.47
CA VAL A 114 10.14 -6.49 5.50
C VAL A 114 10.99 -6.23 6.76
N THR A 115 10.69 -6.89 7.88
CA THR A 115 11.47 -6.74 9.14
C THR A 115 12.87 -7.31 9.04
N ARG A 116 13.14 -8.25 8.13
CA ARG A 116 14.49 -8.74 7.82
C ARG A 116 15.46 -7.60 7.45
N ASP A 117 14.95 -6.55 6.82
CA ASP A 117 15.73 -5.47 6.23
C ASP A 117 15.78 -4.20 7.11
N ILE A 118 15.40 -4.30 8.39
CA ILE A 118 15.46 -3.21 9.38
C ILE A 118 16.84 -2.56 9.46
N ASP A 119 17.91 -3.34 9.34
CA ASP A 119 19.30 -2.86 9.34
C ASP A 119 19.61 -1.87 8.21
N LEU A 120 18.98 -2.01 7.05
CA LEU A 120 19.08 -1.09 5.92
C LEU A 120 18.08 0.06 6.05
N LEU A 121 16.83 -0.24 6.41
CA LEU A 121 15.74 0.75 6.53
C LEU A 121 16.04 1.82 7.59
N ARG A 122 16.79 1.48 8.64
CA ARG A 122 17.28 2.47 9.64
C ARG A 122 18.31 3.44 9.08
N LYS A 123 18.99 3.10 7.98
CA LYS A 123 20.04 3.91 7.35
C LYS A 123 19.51 4.76 6.19
N ILE A 124 18.37 4.39 5.64
CA ILE A 124 17.70 5.10 4.56
C ILE A 124 16.50 5.85 5.16
N PRO A 125 16.29 7.14 4.86
CA PRO A 125 15.04 7.81 5.21
C PRO A 125 13.86 7.06 4.62
N SER A 126 13.09 6.37 5.45
CA SER A 126 12.06 5.44 4.98
C SER A 126 10.81 5.46 5.83
N ALA A 127 9.70 5.04 5.23
CA ALA A 127 8.46 4.69 5.92
C ALA A 127 7.87 3.42 5.29
N ILE A 128 7.19 2.63 6.11
CA ILE A 128 6.60 1.36 5.69
C ILE A 128 5.08 1.44 5.84
N MET A 129 4.37 1.06 4.78
CA MET A 129 2.92 0.92 4.76
C MET A 129 2.56 -0.55 4.76
N ILE A 130 2.05 -1.07 5.88
CA ILE A 130 1.61 -2.46 5.97
C ILE A 130 0.10 -2.52 5.74
N THR A 131 -0.34 -3.41 4.85
CA THR A 131 -1.78 -3.62 4.62
C THR A 131 -2.33 -4.61 5.62
N VAL A 132 -3.38 -4.22 6.35
CA VAL A 132 -4.18 -5.08 7.22
C VAL A 132 -5.65 -4.80 6.90
N THR A 133 -6.33 -5.78 6.31
CA THR A 133 -7.72 -5.62 5.83
C THR A 133 -8.75 -6.15 6.81
N THR A 134 -8.33 -7.01 7.73
CA THR A 134 -9.13 -7.61 8.80
C THR A 134 -8.21 -8.18 9.87
N LEU A 135 -8.72 -8.39 11.08
CA LEU A 135 -8.05 -9.15 12.14
C LEU A 135 -8.47 -10.63 12.16
N ASP A 136 -9.52 -10.99 11.45
CA ASP A 136 -10.00 -12.36 11.31
C ASP A 136 -9.10 -13.15 10.35
N ASP A 137 -8.39 -14.15 10.88
CA ASP A 137 -7.48 -15.01 10.13
C ASP A 137 -8.22 -15.83 9.05
N SER A 138 -9.46 -16.26 9.31
CA SER A 138 -10.27 -17.04 8.38
C SER A 138 -10.68 -16.18 7.19
N LEU A 139 -11.18 -14.99 7.45
CA LEU A 139 -11.51 -14.02 6.40
C LEU A 139 -10.26 -13.59 5.64
N ALA A 140 -9.15 -13.32 6.33
CA ALA A 140 -7.88 -12.96 5.70
C ALA A 140 -7.40 -14.08 4.75
N LYS A 141 -7.46 -15.35 5.19
CA LYS A 141 -7.10 -16.49 4.36
C LYS A 141 -8.00 -16.66 3.14
N LEU A 142 -9.28 -16.33 3.27
CA LEU A 142 -10.23 -16.38 2.16
C LEU A 142 -9.93 -15.32 1.11
N ILE A 143 -9.77 -14.05 1.52
CA ILE A 143 -9.65 -12.93 0.57
C ILE A 143 -8.21 -12.64 0.12
N GLU A 144 -7.21 -13.11 0.87
CA GLU A 144 -5.76 -12.93 0.65
C GLU A 144 -5.01 -14.27 0.81
N PRO A 145 -5.32 -15.30 0.01
CA PRO A 145 -5.04 -16.71 0.29
C PRO A 145 -3.56 -17.04 0.53
N GLU A 146 -2.64 -16.31 -0.09
CA GLU A 146 -1.20 -16.55 0.01
C GLU A 146 -0.44 -15.38 0.66
N ALA A 147 -1.16 -14.42 1.26
CA ALA A 147 -0.53 -13.38 2.06
C ALA A 147 -0.30 -13.88 3.49
N PRO A 148 0.71 -13.37 4.22
CA PRO A 148 0.88 -13.68 5.63
C PRO A 148 -0.37 -13.30 6.45
N PRO A 149 -0.70 -14.06 7.52
CA PRO A 149 -1.86 -13.76 8.35
C PRO A 149 -1.74 -12.38 9.04
N PRO A 150 -2.85 -11.78 9.45
CA PRO A 150 -2.89 -10.51 10.19
C PRO A 150 -1.95 -10.46 11.39
N SER A 151 -1.85 -11.53 12.15
CA SER A 151 -0.98 -11.65 13.33
C SER A 151 0.50 -11.39 13.01
N LEU A 152 1.03 -11.92 11.90
CA LEU A 152 2.40 -11.66 11.45
C LEU A 152 2.59 -10.22 10.97
N ARG A 153 1.58 -9.63 10.35
CA ARG A 153 1.62 -8.22 9.91
C ARG A 153 1.63 -7.28 11.11
N LEU A 154 0.83 -7.55 12.14
CA LEU A 154 0.85 -6.80 13.40
C LEU A 154 2.18 -6.92 14.13
N LYS A 155 2.76 -8.11 14.15
CA LYS A 155 4.12 -8.32 14.68
C LYS A 155 5.14 -7.46 13.93
N ALA A 156 5.09 -7.44 12.60
CA ALA A 156 5.97 -6.62 11.79
C ALA A 156 5.82 -5.11 12.07
N ILE A 157 4.58 -4.62 12.27
CA ILE A 157 4.33 -3.23 12.66
C ILE A 157 5.04 -2.91 13.99
N ARG A 158 4.93 -3.78 15.00
CA ARG A 158 5.58 -3.60 16.30
C ARG A 158 7.11 -3.57 16.16
N GLU A 159 7.70 -4.53 15.46
CA GLU A 159 9.15 -4.63 15.24
C GLU A 159 9.72 -3.40 14.52
N LEU A 160 9.05 -2.92 13.48
CA LEU A 160 9.43 -1.70 12.76
C LEU A 160 9.34 -0.47 13.65
N ASN A 161 8.25 -0.30 14.41
CA ASN A 161 8.08 0.81 15.33
C ASN A 161 9.13 0.80 16.45
N MET A 162 9.41 -0.36 17.05
CA MET A 162 10.48 -0.52 18.06
C MET A 162 11.88 -0.20 17.49
N SER A 163 12.04 -0.36 16.19
CA SER A 163 13.28 -0.01 15.46
C SER A 163 13.34 1.45 15.02
N ASN A 164 12.37 2.29 15.45
CA ASN A 164 12.22 3.70 15.06
C ASN A 164 11.99 3.91 13.55
N ILE A 165 11.45 2.92 12.84
CA ILE A 165 11.02 3.05 11.45
C ILE A 165 9.54 3.44 11.45
N PRO A 166 9.17 4.59 10.86
CA PRO A 166 7.77 5.02 10.80
C PRO A 166 6.91 4.02 10.04
N VAL A 167 5.75 3.65 10.63
CA VAL A 167 4.81 2.73 10.02
C VAL A 167 3.45 3.39 9.88
N GLY A 168 2.85 3.25 8.71
CA GLY A 168 1.43 3.46 8.48
C GLY A 168 0.74 2.14 8.11
N VAL A 169 -0.58 2.12 8.21
CA VAL A 169 -1.37 0.95 7.87
C VAL A 169 -2.36 1.27 6.76
N ARG A 170 -2.46 0.38 5.79
CA ARG A 170 -3.49 0.42 4.77
C ARG A 170 -4.64 -0.49 5.18
N VAL A 171 -5.75 0.11 5.61
CA VAL A 171 -7.05 -0.56 5.78
C VAL A 171 -7.78 -0.43 4.43
N ASP A 172 -7.28 -1.13 3.44
CA ASP A 172 -7.60 -0.94 2.01
C ASP A 172 -7.48 -2.28 1.26
N PRO A 173 -8.60 -2.74 0.64
CA PRO A 173 -9.89 -2.07 0.52
C PRO A 173 -10.89 -2.39 1.64
N ILE A 174 -11.87 -1.49 1.84
CA ILE A 174 -13.14 -1.80 2.51
C ILE A 174 -14.12 -2.33 1.44
N MET A 175 -14.64 -3.52 1.68
CA MET A 175 -15.49 -4.26 0.75
C MET A 175 -16.89 -4.49 1.35
N PRO A 176 -17.96 -4.01 0.68
CA PRO A 176 -19.33 -4.15 1.19
C PRO A 176 -19.72 -5.60 1.46
N GLY A 177 -20.13 -5.89 2.70
CA GLY A 177 -20.55 -7.22 3.14
C GLY A 177 -19.41 -8.21 3.39
N VAL A 178 -18.15 -7.73 3.42
CA VAL A 178 -16.97 -8.57 3.67
C VAL A 178 -16.22 -8.12 4.92
N ASN A 179 -15.73 -6.89 4.94
CA ASN A 179 -14.94 -6.33 6.03
C ASN A 179 -15.37 -4.88 6.36
N ASP A 180 -16.66 -4.59 6.17
CA ASP A 180 -17.24 -3.25 6.34
C ASP A 180 -17.99 -3.06 7.66
N ASP A 181 -17.89 -4.01 8.59
CA ASP A 181 -18.48 -3.87 9.91
C ASP A 181 -17.77 -2.75 10.71
N PRO A 182 -18.51 -1.71 11.18
CA PRO A 182 -17.91 -0.56 11.85
C PRO A 182 -17.19 -0.88 13.16
N TYR A 183 -17.66 -1.90 13.89
CA TYR A 183 -17.04 -2.32 15.15
C TYR A 183 -15.73 -3.06 14.91
N LEU A 184 -15.70 -3.98 13.94
CA LEU A 184 -14.48 -4.69 13.56
C LEU A 184 -13.44 -3.75 12.94
N ILE A 185 -13.90 -2.72 12.20
CA ILE A 185 -13.03 -1.65 11.69
C ILE A 185 -12.41 -0.86 12.85
N ALA A 186 -13.21 -0.48 13.85
CA ALA A 186 -12.72 0.27 15.00
C ALA A 186 -11.68 -0.54 15.77
N GLU A 187 -11.97 -1.80 16.09
CA GLU A 187 -11.05 -2.73 16.74
C GLU A 187 -9.73 -2.88 15.96
N LEU A 188 -9.81 -3.06 14.63
CA LEU A 188 -8.62 -3.14 13.78
C LEU A 188 -7.75 -1.89 13.90
N ILE A 189 -8.35 -0.70 13.88
CA ILE A 189 -7.60 0.56 13.96
C ILE A 189 -6.98 0.74 15.36
N GLU A 190 -7.67 0.36 16.43
CA GLU A 190 -7.15 0.35 17.79
C GLU A 190 -5.92 -0.57 17.89
N VAL A 191 -6.03 -1.80 17.44
CA VAL A 191 -4.95 -2.80 17.47
C VAL A 191 -3.73 -2.35 16.65
N VAL A 192 -3.91 -1.77 15.45
CA VAL A 192 -2.76 -1.29 14.68
C VAL A 192 -2.15 -0.03 15.29
N LYS A 193 -2.93 0.82 15.95
CA LYS A 193 -2.42 1.97 16.71
C LYS A 193 -1.56 1.50 17.89
N GLU A 194 -2.01 0.53 18.66
CA GLU A 194 -1.26 -0.06 19.76
C GLU A 194 0.03 -0.74 19.26
N ALA A 195 0.01 -1.34 18.07
CA ALA A 195 1.21 -1.87 17.43
C ALA A 195 2.21 -0.80 17.00
N GLY A 196 1.82 0.50 16.97
CA GLY A 196 2.71 1.62 16.67
C GLY A 196 2.47 2.30 15.32
N ALA A 197 1.36 2.01 14.64
CA ALA A 197 0.99 2.73 13.42
C ALA A 197 0.76 4.22 13.71
N ARG A 198 1.16 5.08 12.76
CA ARG A 198 1.06 6.54 12.85
C ARG A 198 0.10 7.15 11.82
N HIS A 199 -0.23 6.40 10.79
CA HIS A 199 -1.06 6.84 9.67
C HIS A 199 -1.95 5.72 9.17
N ILE A 200 -3.19 6.06 8.81
CA ILE A 200 -4.13 5.13 8.16
C ILE A 200 -4.40 5.59 6.73
N VAL A 201 -4.25 4.68 5.78
CA VAL A 201 -4.77 4.85 4.41
C VAL A 201 -5.96 3.93 4.25
N THR A 202 -7.06 4.46 3.74
CA THR A 202 -8.24 3.65 3.46
C THR A 202 -8.82 3.94 2.09
N ALA A 203 -9.52 2.98 1.53
CA ALA A 203 -10.25 3.12 0.29
C ALA A 203 -11.35 2.07 0.19
N THR A 204 -12.41 2.36 -0.54
CA THR A 204 -13.37 1.33 -0.92
C THR A 204 -12.78 0.41 -2.00
N TYR A 205 -13.31 -0.80 -2.10
CA TYR A 205 -12.96 -1.71 -3.17
C TYR A 205 -13.24 -1.07 -4.54
N LYS A 206 -12.23 -1.09 -5.41
CA LYS A 206 -12.33 -0.62 -6.79
C LYS A 206 -12.37 -1.82 -7.71
N ALA A 207 -13.57 -2.17 -8.14
CA ALA A 207 -13.78 -3.43 -8.84
C ALA A 207 -13.30 -3.38 -10.30
N LYS A 208 -12.73 -4.49 -10.73
CA LYS A 208 -12.54 -4.89 -12.12
C LYS A 208 -13.33 -6.17 -12.34
N TRP A 209 -13.72 -6.47 -13.57
CA TRP A 209 -14.53 -7.66 -13.87
C TRP A 209 -13.91 -8.96 -13.35
N ASP A 210 -12.59 -9.11 -13.52
CA ASP A 210 -11.85 -10.28 -13.06
C ASP A 210 -11.84 -10.41 -11.53
N SER A 211 -11.58 -9.31 -10.82
CA SER A 211 -11.56 -9.32 -9.35
C SER A 211 -12.95 -9.41 -8.74
N LEU A 212 -13.96 -8.78 -9.38
CA LEU A 212 -15.35 -8.89 -8.95
C LEU A 212 -15.86 -10.33 -9.08
N SER A 213 -15.55 -10.98 -10.20
CA SER A 213 -15.91 -12.39 -10.43
C SER A 213 -15.28 -13.31 -9.39
N ARG A 214 -13.96 -13.14 -9.11
CA ARG A 214 -13.27 -13.95 -8.09
C ARG A 214 -13.87 -13.79 -6.70
N LEU A 215 -14.16 -12.54 -6.30
CA LEU A 215 -14.75 -12.28 -5.00
C LEU A 215 -16.16 -12.85 -4.89
N SER A 216 -16.98 -12.70 -5.94
CA SER A 216 -18.34 -13.26 -5.99
C SER A 216 -18.36 -14.79 -6.00
N GLN A 217 -17.36 -15.45 -6.57
CA GLN A 217 -17.25 -16.92 -6.56
C GLN A 217 -16.79 -17.43 -5.19
N ALA A 218 -15.90 -16.71 -4.52
CA ALA A 218 -15.40 -17.10 -3.21
C ALA A 218 -16.40 -16.85 -2.08
N ILE A 219 -17.28 -15.85 -2.23
CA ILE A 219 -18.31 -15.47 -1.26
C ILE A 219 -19.64 -15.30 -2.02
N PRO A 220 -20.33 -16.41 -2.35
CA PRO A 220 -21.56 -16.36 -3.18
C PRO A 220 -22.68 -15.54 -2.55
N GLU A 221 -22.74 -15.47 -1.22
CA GLU A 221 -23.79 -14.78 -0.46
C GLU A 221 -23.82 -13.28 -0.73
N ILE A 222 -22.67 -12.68 -1.07
CA ILE A 222 -22.58 -11.25 -1.36
C ILE A 222 -22.61 -10.94 -2.87
N ALA A 223 -22.60 -11.94 -3.73
CA ALA A 223 -22.46 -11.76 -5.19
C ALA A 223 -23.55 -10.85 -5.77
N GLY A 224 -24.80 -11.05 -5.36
CA GLY A 224 -25.93 -10.20 -5.76
C GLY A 224 -25.76 -8.75 -5.30
N LYS A 225 -25.38 -8.55 -4.04
CA LYS A 225 -25.11 -7.22 -3.46
C LYS A 225 -23.95 -6.50 -4.18
N LEU A 226 -22.87 -7.21 -4.45
CA LEU A 226 -21.73 -6.63 -5.16
C LEU A 226 -22.10 -6.24 -6.59
N ARG A 227 -22.89 -7.08 -7.29
CA ARG A 227 -23.36 -6.78 -8.64
C ARG A 227 -24.24 -5.53 -8.65
N GLU A 228 -25.18 -5.43 -7.71
CA GLU A 228 -26.04 -4.25 -7.57
C GLU A 228 -25.20 -2.99 -7.35
N LEU A 229 -24.30 -3.01 -6.37
CA LEU A 229 -23.54 -1.84 -5.95
C LEU A 229 -22.49 -1.38 -6.98
N TYR A 230 -21.86 -2.28 -7.73
CA TYR A 230 -20.75 -1.94 -8.63
C TYR A 230 -21.16 -1.91 -10.11
N VAL A 231 -22.12 -2.76 -10.53
CA VAL A 231 -22.48 -2.90 -11.94
C VAL A 231 -23.72 -2.06 -12.29
N HIS A 232 -24.76 -2.12 -11.45
CA HIS A 232 -26.02 -1.42 -11.71
C HIS A 232 -26.02 0.01 -11.17
N SER A 233 -25.66 0.20 -9.91
CA SER A 233 -25.68 1.52 -9.26
C SER A 233 -24.32 2.24 -9.29
N GLY A 234 -23.23 1.54 -9.57
CA GLY A 234 -21.88 2.04 -9.52
C GLY A 234 -21.50 3.03 -10.62
N VAL A 235 -20.36 3.66 -10.46
CA VAL A 235 -19.81 4.66 -11.38
C VAL A 235 -18.52 4.14 -12.00
N LYS A 236 -18.39 4.24 -13.32
CA LYS A 236 -17.13 3.89 -14.01
C LYS A 236 -16.18 5.07 -14.02
N ILE A 237 -14.98 4.91 -13.43
CA ILE A 237 -13.93 5.93 -13.41
C ILE A 237 -12.63 5.27 -13.88
N HIS A 238 -12.05 5.75 -14.99
CA HIS A 238 -10.81 5.22 -15.58
C HIS A 238 -10.78 3.69 -15.71
N GLY A 239 -11.90 3.11 -16.12
CA GLY A 239 -12.02 1.66 -16.33
C GLY A 239 -12.13 0.81 -15.07
N TYR A 240 -12.37 1.43 -13.91
CA TYR A 240 -12.75 0.77 -12.66
C TYR A 240 -14.22 1.02 -12.37
N MET A 241 -14.87 0.06 -11.71
CA MET A 241 -16.18 0.23 -11.13
C MET A 241 -16.02 0.71 -9.68
N TYR A 242 -16.60 1.86 -9.38
CA TYR A 242 -16.63 2.48 -8.05
C TYR A 242 -18.05 2.40 -7.50
N LEU A 243 -18.17 2.38 -6.20
CA LEU A 243 -19.42 2.66 -5.50
C LEU A 243 -19.87 4.10 -5.75
N THR A 244 -21.15 4.40 -5.57
CA THR A 244 -21.63 5.79 -5.53
C THR A 244 -20.89 6.59 -4.46
N ARG A 245 -20.84 7.91 -4.61
CA ARG A 245 -20.15 8.79 -3.65
C ARG A 245 -20.68 8.60 -2.23
N ASN A 246 -22.00 8.61 -2.06
CA ASN A 246 -22.62 8.43 -0.75
C ASN A 246 -22.24 7.10 -0.09
N LYS A 247 -22.22 6.02 -0.88
CA LYS A 247 -21.83 4.71 -0.35
C LYS A 247 -20.36 4.64 0.04
N ARG A 248 -19.47 5.33 -0.69
CA ARG A 248 -18.05 5.44 -0.32
C ARG A 248 -17.88 6.23 0.98
N GLU A 249 -18.60 7.33 1.15
CA GLU A 249 -18.61 8.15 2.36
C GLU A 249 -19.10 7.33 3.57
N GLU A 250 -20.21 6.61 3.42
CA GLU A 250 -20.78 5.73 4.45
C GLU A 250 -19.76 4.69 4.94
N LEU A 251 -19.13 3.96 4.00
CA LEU A 251 -18.21 2.87 4.32
C LEU A 251 -16.88 3.34 4.93
N LEU A 252 -16.41 4.52 4.54
CA LEU A 252 -15.11 5.04 4.99
C LEU A 252 -15.21 5.88 6.26
N LEU A 253 -16.41 6.37 6.61
CA LEU A 253 -16.63 7.21 7.77
C LEU A 253 -16.20 6.54 9.10
N PRO A 254 -16.47 5.25 9.36
CA PRO A 254 -15.99 4.56 10.55
C PRO A 254 -14.47 4.56 10.66
N VAL A 255 -13.77 4.27 9.56
CA VAL A 255 -12.29 4.30 9.52
C VAL A 255 -11.76 5.69 9.88
N VAL A 256 -12.30 6.72 9.23
CA VAL A 256 -11.82 8.10 9.42
C VAL A 256 -12.10 8.60 10.85
N LYS A 257 -13.32 8.38 11.36
CA LYS A 257 -13.69 8.79 12.72
C LYS A 257 -12.82 8.12 13.78
N THR A 258 -12.62 6.81 13.66
CA THR A 258 -11.81 6.06 14.62
C THR A 258 -10.34 6.48 14.58
N ALA A 259 -9.77 6.63 13.39
CA ALA A 259 -8.39 7.07 13.23
C ALA A 259 -8.15 8.46 13.87
N ILE A 260 -9.04 9.42 13.62
CA ILE A 260 -8.97 10.77 14.22
C ILE A 260 -9.11 10.70 15.74
N LYS A 261 -10.08 9.94 16.27
CA LYS A 261 -10.29 9.75 17.71
C LYS A 261 -9.04 9.24 18.41
N LEU A 262 -8.27 8.38 17.73
CA LEU A 262 -7.03 7.78 18.24
C LEU A 262 -5.78 8.63 17.97
N GLY A 263 -5.93 9.83 17.39
CA GLY A 263 -4.80 10.72 17.08
C GLY A 263 -3.91 10.25 15.93
N LEU A 264 -4.44 9.40 15.03
CA LEU A 264 -3.75 9.00 13.82
C LEU A 264 -4.02 10.00 12.70
N THR A 265 -3.04 10.24 11.84
CA THR A 265 -3.33 10.86 10.55
C THR A 265 -4.07 9.86 9.66
N VAL A 266 -5.01 10.33 8.85
CA VAL A 266 -5.81 9.46 7.98
C VAL A 266 -6.06 10.10 6.63
N ALA A 267 -6.04 9.29 5.58
CA ALA A 267 -6.39 9.73 4.24
C ALA A 267 -7.09 8.65 3.43
N THR A 268 -7.94 9.07 2.51
CA THR A 268 -8.57 8.19 1.54
C THR A 268 -7.79 8.17 0.23
N CYS A 269 -7.63 6.97 -0.36
CA CYS A 269 -6.88 6.78 -1.60
C CYS A 269 -7.79 6.72 -2.82
N ARG A 270 -7.70 7.72 -3.72
CA ARG A 270 -8.47 7.80 -4.98
C ARG A 270 -9.99 7.73 -4.78
N GLU A 271 -10.52 8.42 -3.78
CA GLU A 271 -11.96 8.43 -3.50
C GLU A 271 -12.65 9.72 -3.96
N GLY A 272 -11.93 10.82 -4.14
CA GLY A 272 -12.50 12.11 -4.53
C GLY A 272 -13.51 12.65 -3.51
N LEU A 273 -13.25 12.36 -2.23
CA LEU A 273 -14.07 12.85 -1.12
C LEU A 273 -13.53 14.19 -0.60
N ASN A 274 -14.31 14.87 0.23
CA ASN A 274 -13.94 16.15 0.80
C ASN A 274 -12.81 16.04 1.86
N SER A 275 -12.36 17.20 2.38
CA SER A 275 -11.23 17.28 3.31
C SER A 275 -11.43 16.54 4.63
N GLN A 276 -12.67 16.32 5.07
CA GLN A 276 -12.92 15.54 6.30
C GLN A 276 -12.44 14.09 6.18
N TYR A 277 -12.35 13.56 4.96
CA TYR A 277 -11.82 12.21 4.66
C TYR A 277 -10.33 12.21 4.35
N PHE A 278 -9.67 13.37 4.50
CA PHE A 278 -8.27 13.54 4.18
C PHE A 278 -7.59 14.44 5.22
N GLN A 279 -7.20 13.83 6.34
CA GLN A 279 -6.61 14.50 7.51
C GLN A 279 -5.11 14.09 7.64
N ALA A 280 -4.35 14.31 6.58
CA ALA A 280 -2.94 13.99 6.50
C ALA A 280 -2.22 14.85 5.44
N PRO A 281 -0.90 15.09 5.57
CA PRO A 281 -0.13 15.79 4.53
C PRO A 281 -0.02 15.00 3.20
N SER A 282 -0.12 13.67 3.22
CA SER A 282 -0.14 12.82 2.04
C SER A 282 -1.04 11.61 2.26
N CYS A 283 -1.61 11.06 1.16
CA CYS A 283 -2.48 9.89 1.25
C CYS A 283 -1.69 8.58 1.43
N ASP A 284 -0.45 8.54 1.00
CA ASP A 284 0.36 7.32 0.86
C ASP A 284 1.29 7.04 2.05
N GLY A 285 1.32 7.93 3.03
CA GLY A 285 2.22 7.82 4.18
C GLY A 285 3.63 8.37 3.93
N SER A 286 3.91 8.97 2.76
CA SER A 286 5.22 9.55 2.45
C SER A 286 5.63 10.68 3.40
N HIS A 287 4.65 11.38 4.00
CA HIS A 287 4.88 12.41 5.02
C HIS A 287 5.50 11.85 6.32
N LEU A 288 5.44 10.54 6.53
CA LEU A 288 6.08 9.88 7.67
C LEU A 288 7.60 9.80 7.53
N ILE A 289 8.11 9.92 6.30
CA ILE A 289 9.54 9.84 6.01
C ILE A 289 10.20 11.12 6.52
N SER A 290 11.01 11.02 7.55
CA SER A 290 11.83 12.15 8.04
C SER A 290 12.86 12.56 6.99
N LEU A 291 13.13 13.85 6.90
CA LEU A 291 14.24 14.34 6.06
C LEU A 291 15.55 13.74 6.54
N SER A 292 16.42 13.37 5.60
CA SER A 292 17.76 12.88 5.91
C SER A 292 18.51 13.89 6.80
N PRO A 293 19.28 13.46 7.80
CA PRO A 293 20.18 14.35 8.53
C PRO A 293 21.12 15.14 7.59
N ARG A 294 21.46 14.58 6.43
CA ARG A 294 22.29 15.24 5.40
C ARG A 294 21.57 16.40 4.70
N SER A 295 20.26 16.33 4.51
CA SER A 295 19.48 17.43 3.92
C SER A 295 19.28 18.59 4.90
N LYS A 296 19.27 18.35 6.22
CA LYS A 296 19.17 19.40 7.24
C LYS A 296 20.38 20.34 7.29
N ILE A 297 21.56 19.86 6.91
CA ILE A 297 22.79 20.66 6.93
C ILE A 297 22.81 21.70 5.80
N ASN A 298 22.13 21.46 4.70
CA ASN A 298 22.09 22.39 3.55
C ASN A 298 21.03 23.50 3.68
N ILE A 299 20.00 23.32 4.50
CA ILE A 299 18.96 24.36 4.71
C ILE A 299 19.48 25.49 5.63
N ASN A 300 20.47 25.22 6.47
CA ASN A 300 21.08 26.23 7.35
C ASN A 300 22.29 26.97 6.69
N ARG A 301 22.53 26.76 5.40
CA ARG A 301 23.63 27.41 4.65
C ARG A 301 23.18 28.26 3.45
N SER A 302 21.86 28.50 3.32
CA SER A 302 21.28 29.38 2.30
C SER A 302 20.65 30.62 2.94
#